data_2b95e27cfa24ca3b5fb996a901030d8a
#
_entry.id   2b95e27cfa24ca3b5fb996a901030d8a
#
_cell.length_a   1.000
_cell.length_b   1.000
_cell.length_c   1.000
_cell.angle_alpha   90.00
_cell.angle_beta   90.00
_cell.angle_gamma   90.00
#
_symmetry.space_group_name_H-M   'P 1'
#
loop_
_entity.id
_entity.type
_entity.pdbx_description
1 polymer ?
#
loop_
_entity_poly.entity_id
_entity_poly.type
_entity_poly.pdbx_seq_one_letter_code
_entity_poly.pdbx_strand_id
1 'polypeptide(L)'
;MEEHKVKITDIKQVTHDVKRYRVEKPAGYSFLPGQATEVCINKPEWAHESRPFTFTSLNDWDFLEFTIKSYRDHDGVTNALDKLVPGDELIIHDVWGAIHYEEAGLFIAGGAGVTPFIAIMRSLHSKNMIDENRLLFANKTTKDIILKDEFEKILGDNFINILSDEKVNGYAHGFITEEFLKKQIKSENDYIYLCGPPTMMDNVQAMLDKMGVGKNKLIIEL
;
A
#
# COMPACT_ATOMS: atom_id res chain seq x y z
N MET A 1 17.19 -17.82 -2.96
CA MET A 1 15.84 -17.38 -2.54
C MET A 1 15.02 -18.64 -2.34
N GLU A 2 14.40 -18.78 -1.19
CA GLU A 2 13.46 -19.88 -0.92
C GLU A 2 12.16 -19.60 -1.69
N GLU A 3 11.57 -20.64 -2.28
CA GLU A 3 10.33 -20.55 -3.06
C GLU A 3 9.23 -21.31 -2.35
N HIS A 4 8.08 -20.68 -2.18
CA HIS A 4 6.89 -21.32 -1.63
C HIS A 4 5.75 -21.24 -2.64
N LYS A 5 5.20 -22.40 -3.03
CA LYS A 5 3.95 -22.46 -3.78
C LYS A 5 2.78 -22.33 -2.81
N VAL A 6 1.92 -21.34 -3.07
CA VAL A 6 0.77 -21.03 -2.23
C VAL A 6 -0.49 -20.95 -3.08
N LYS A 7 -1.55 -21.61 -2.64
CA LYS A 7 -2.83 -21.61 -3.34
C LYS A 7 -3.65 -20.38 -3.01
N ILE A 8 -4.27 -19.78 -4.01
CA ILE A 8 -5.26 -18.71 -3.82
C ILE A 8 -6.53 -19.32 -3.22
N THR A 9 -6.92 -18.86 -2.04
CA THR A 9 -8.09 -19.32 -1.30
C THR A 9 -9.30 -18.42 -1.50
N ASP A 10 -9.09 -17.11 -1.71
CA ASP A 10 -10.16 -16.12 -1.94
C ASP A 10 -9.66 -14.98 -2.82
N ILE A 11 -10.55 -14.45 -3.65
CA ILE A 11 -10.32 -13.24 -4.45
C ILE A 11 -11.53 -12.33 -4.29
N LYS A 12 -11.29 -11.06 -3.94
CA LYS A 12 -12.34 -10.05 -3.81
C LYS A 12 -11.99 -8.78 -4.57
N GLN A 13 -12.96 -8.26 -5.34
CA GLN A 13 -12.83 -6.94 -5.96
C GLN A 13 -12.85 -5.86 -4.86
N VAL A 14 -11.88 -4.93 -4.91
CA VAL A 14 -11.73 -3.81 -3.97
C VAL A 14 -12.13 -2.49 -4.63
N THR A 15 -11.55 -2.19 -5.80
CA THR A 15 -11.96 -1.09 -6.70
C THR A 15 -12.18 -1.65 -8.11
N HIS A 16 -12.50 -0.80 -9.08
CA HIS A 16 -12.71 -1.24 -10.47
C HIS A 16 -11.48 -1.91 -11.11
N ASP A 17 -10.27 -1.64 -10.59
CA ASP A 17 -9.00 -2.14 -11.11
C ASP A 17 -8.08 -2.74 -10.03
N VAL A 18 -8.57 -2.92 -8.79
CA VAL A 18 -7.82 -3.52 -7.68
C VAL A 18 -8.55 -4.73 -7.14
N LYS A 19 -7.82 -5.82 -6.98
CA LYS A 19 -8.29 -7.04 -6.32
C LYS A 19 -7.47 -7.36 -5.07
N ARG A 20 -8.12 -7.95 -4.10
CA ARG A 20 -7.52 -8.57 -2.93
C ARG A 20 -7.43 -10.07 -3.16
N TYR A 21 -6.25 -10.64 -2.93
CA TYR A 21 -5.95 -12.06 -3.03
C TYR A 21 -5.58 -12.58 -1.64
N ARG A 22 -6.29 -13.60 -1.17
CA ARG A 22 -5.86 -14.38 -0.02
C ARG A 22 -5.25 -15.68 -0.49
N VAL A 23 -4.09 -16.01 0.08
CA VAL A 23 -3.37 -17.23 -0.24
C VAL A 23 -3.00 -17.98 1.03
N GLU A 24 -2.70 -19.26 0.90
CA GLU A 24 -2.17 -20.08 1.99
C GLU A 24 -0.92 -19.43 2.57
N LYS A 25 -0.74 -19.55 3.88
CA LYS A 25 0.48 -19.09 4.57
C LYS A 25 1.39 -20.28 4.83
N PRO A 26 2.61 -20.31 4.30
CA PRO A 26 3.56 -21.39 4.58
C PRO A 26 3.91 -21.43 6.08
N ALA A 27 4.14 -22.64 6.60
CA ALA A 27 4.55 -22.83 7.99
C ALA A 27 5.88 -22.07 8.28
N GLY A 28 5.88 -21.27 9.33
CA GLY A 28 7.05 -20.46 9.71
C GLY A 28 7.27 -19.20 8.89
N TYR A 29 6.47 -18.94 7.86
CA TYR A 29 6.60 -17.74 7.05
C TYR A 29 6.15 -16.50 7.85
N SER A 30 7.02 -15.53 8.00
CA SER A 30 6.78 -14.34 8.82
C SER A 30 7.32 -13.07 8.17
N PHE A 31 6.66 -11.95 8.43
CA PHE A 31 7.00 -10.64 7.90
C PHE A 31 6.61 -9.54 8.89
N LEU A 32 7.17 -8.35 8.71
CA LEU A 32 6.73 -7.14 9.40
C LEU A 32 5.75 -6.36 8.53
N PRO A 33 4.75 -5.67 9.12
CA PRO A 33 3.87 -4.78 8.38
C PRO A 33 4.65 -3.75 7.56
N GLY A 34 4.33 -3.66 6.26
CA GLY A 34 5.04 -2.84 5.29
C GLY A 34 6.00 -3.60 4.39
N GLN A 35 6.43 -4.81 4.76
CA GLN A 35 7.30 -5.64 3.93
C GLN A 35 6.57 -6.30 2.76
N ALA A 36 7.35 -6.71 1.77
CA ALA A 36 6.94 -7.29 0.51
C ALA A 36 7.64 -8.64 0.24
N THR A 37 7.19 -9.32 -0.79
CA THR A 37 7.87 -10.47 -1.40
C THR A 37 7.76 -10.39 -2.91
N GLU A 38 8.67 -11.05 -3.61
CA GLU A 38 8.51 -11.32 -5.04
C GLU A 38 7.42 -12.37 -5.25
N VAL A 39 6.52 -12.12 -6.19
CA VAL A 39 5.41 -13.02 -6.51
C VAL A 39 5.41 -13.34 -7.99
N CYS A 40 5.38 -14.63 -8.32
CA CYS A 40 5.12 -15.14 -9.66
C CYS A 40 3.77 -15.89 -9.70
N ILE A 41 3.20 -16.04 -10.89
CA ILE A 41 2.06 -16.95 -11.09
C ILE A 41 2.64 -18.34 -11.42
N ASN A 42 2.20 -19.38 -10.72
CA ASN A 42 2.66 -20.76 -10.97
C ASN A 42 2.04 -21.35 -12.27
N LYS A 43 2.34 -20.70 -13.39
CA LYS A 43 2.02 -21.16 -14.75
C LYS A 43 3.26 -21.04 -15.64
N PRO A 44 3.48 -21.93 -16.62
CA PRO A 44 4.73 -21.98 -17.40
C PRO A 44 5.19 -20.64 -17.97
N GLU A 45 4.24 -19.85 -18.48
CA GLU A 45 4.51 -18.55 -19.09
C GLU A 45 4.81 -17.42 -18.08
N TRP A 46 4.52 -17.60 -16.79
CA TRP A 46 4.60 -16.58 -15.75
C TRP A 46 5.48 -16.95 -14.56
N ALA A 47 5.96 -18.21 -14.48
CA ALA A 47 6.69 -18.70 -13.32
C ALA A 47 8.05 -18.00 -13.08
N HIS A 48 8.58 -17.32 -14.09
CA HIS A 48 9.85 -16.59 -14.01
C HIS A 48 9.66 -15.06 -14.12
N GLU A 49 8.41 -14.60 -14.14
CA GLU A 49 8.05 -13.18 -14.21
C GLU A 49 7.58 -12.69 -12.84
N SER A 50 8.53 -12.32 -11.98
CA SER A 50 8.21 -11.83 -10.65
C SER A 50 7.84 -10.35 -10.63
N ARG A 51 7.03 -9.99 -9.65
CA ARG A 51 6.76 -8.60 -9.26
C ARG A 51 6.67 -8.50 -7.75
N PRO A 52 7.17 -7.41 -7.16
CA PRO A 52 7.04 -7.16 -5.74
C PRO A 52 5.61 -6.82 -5.35
N PHE A 53 5.10 -7.49 -4.33
CA PHE A 53 3.84 -7.12 -3.70
C PHE A 53 3.97 -7.11 -2.19
N THR A 54 3.43 -6.06 -1.59
CA THR A 54 3.42 -5.87 -0.15
C THR A 54 2.33 -6.74 0.49
N PHE A 55 2.64 -7.35 1.64
CA PHE A 55 1.65 -8.03 2.44
C PHE A 55 0.65 -7.03 3.01
N THR A 56 -0.64 -7.29 2.80
CA THR A 56 -1.72 -6.49 3.38
C THR A 56 -2.40 -7.19 4.56
N SER A 57 -2.13 -8.49 4.79
CA SER A 57 -2.48 -9.22 6.01
C SER A 57 -1.63 -8.80 7.22
N LEU A 58 -2.07 -9.18 8.41
CA LEU A 58 -1.22 -9.17 9.59
C LEU A 58 -0.45 -10.50 9.69
N ASN A 59 0.69 -10.47 10.38
CA ASN A 59 1.54 -11.66 10.50
C ASN A 59 0.93 -12.77 11.39
N ASP A 60 0.02 -12.42 12.27
CA ASP A 60 -0.70 -13.36 13.15
C ASP A 60 -1.94 -14.00 12.49
N TRP A 61 -2.27 -13.61 11.25
CA TRP A 61 -3.32 -14.25 10.49
C TRP A 61 -2.86 -15.60 9.94
N ASP A 62 -3.80 -16.52 9.72
CA ASP A 62 -3.57 -17.86 9.19
C ASP A 62 -3.45 -17.91 7.65
N PHE A 63 -3.53 -16.77 6.98
CA PHE A 63 -3.37 -16.58 5.54
C PHE A 63 -2.48 -15.37 5.23
N LEU A 64 -1.93 -15.32 4.02
CA LEU A 64 -1.33 -14.12 3.47
C LEU A 64 -2.35 -13.39 2.58
N GLU A 65 -2.25 -12.05 2.55
CA GLU A 65 -3.13 -11.23 1.72
C GLU A 65 -2.30 -10.22 0.94
N PHE A 66 -2.64 -10.07 -0.34
CA PHE A 66 -2.09 -9.05 -1.25
C PHE A 66 -3.25 -8.23 -1.82
N THR A 67 -3.07 -6.91 -1.91
CA THR A 67 -3.99 -5.99 -2.59
C THR A 67 -3.29 -5.46 -3.83
N ILE A 68 -3.72 -5.91 -5.01
CA ILE A 68 -2.99 -5.72 -6.26
C ILE A 68 -3.83 -4.93 -7.25
N LYS A 69 -3.23 -3.85 -7.79
CA LYS A 69 -3.78 -3.07 -8.89
C LYS A 69 -3.43 -3.73 -10.22
N SER A 70 -4.44 -3.92 -11.06
CA SER A 70 -4.30 -4.48 -12.40
C SER A 70 -4.12 -3.39 -13.43
N TYR A 71 -3.12 -3.52 -14.28
CA TYR A 71 -2.87 -2.65 -15.43
C TYR A 71 -3.28 -3.40 -16.70
N ARG A 72 -4.58 -3.29 -17.07
CA ARG A 72 -5.20 -4.08 -18.13
C ARG A 72 -4.82 -3.68 -19.54
N ASP A 73 -4.23 -2.51 -19.70
CA ASP A 73 -3.67 -1.96 -20.93
C ASP A 73 -2.25 -2.48 -21.23
N HIS A 74 -1.64 -3.21 -20.30
CA HIS A 74 -0.35 -3.84 -20.45
C HIS A 74 -0.47 -5.37 -20.39
N ASP A 75 0.23 -6.05 -21.31
CA ASP A 75 0.32 -7.51 -21.27
C ASP A 75 1.42 -7.95 -20.30
N GLY A 76 1.15 -7.82 -19.00
CA GLY A 76 2.08 -8.05 -17.91
C GLY A 76 1.48 -8.87 -16.78
N VAL A 77 2.32 -9.17 -15.78
CA VAL A 77 1.98 -10.02 -14.61
C VAL A 77 0.71 -9.56 -13.91
N THR A 78 0.51 -8.24 -13.71
CA THR A 78 -0.67 -7.72 -13.02
C THR A 78 -1.97 -7.92 -13.80
N ASN A 79 -1.91 -7.89 -15.15
CA ASN A 79 -3.04 -8.24 -16.00
C ASN A 79 -3.31 -9.74 -16.01
N ALA A 80 -2.26 -10.57 -15.94
CA ALA A 80 -2.39 -12.03 -15.80
C ALA A 80 -2.99 -12.39 -14.43
N LEU A 81 -2.55 -11.76 -13.34
CA LEU A 81 -3.12 -11.91 -12.00
C LEU A 81 -4.63 -11.60 -11.98
N ASP A 82 -5.08 -10.57 -12.70
CA ASP A 82 -6.51 -10.20 -12.77
C ASP A 82 -7.42 -11.32 -13.30
N LYS A 83 -6.85 -12.28 -14.03
CA LYS A 83 -7.57 -13.42 -14.63
C LYS A 83 -7.60 -14.68 -13.76
N LEU A 84 -6.87 -14.68 -12.64
CA LEU A 84 -6.81 -15.82 -11.74
C LEU A 84 -8.11 -16.02 -10.97
N VAL A 85 -8.32 -17.26 -10.54
CA VAL A 85 -9.47 -17.68 -9.75
C VAL A 85 -9.00 -18.42 -8.48
N PRO A 86 -9.84 -18.55 -7.43
CA PRO A 86 -9.53 -19.41 -6.29
C PRO A 86 -9.17 -20.83 -6.76
N GLY A 87 -8.09 -21.38 -6.21
CA GLY A 87 -7.50 -22.65 -6.63
C GLY A 87 -6.27 -22.52 -7.53
N ASP A 88 -6.08 -21.40 -8.24
CA ASP A 88 -4.79 -21.09 -8.90
C ASP A 88 -3.69 -20.91 -7.85
N GLU A 89 -2.44 -21.03 -8.27
CA GLU A 89 -1.27 -20.98 -7.38
C GLU A 89 -0.36 -19.81 -7.73
N LEU A 90 0.21 -19.21 -6.68
CA LEU A 90 1.32 -18.26 -6.76
C LEU A 90 2.60 -18.90 -6.24
N ILE A 91 3.75 -18.35 -6.65
CA ILE A 91 5.07 -18.63 -6.08
C ILE A 91 5.49 -17.35 -5.36
N ILE A 92 5.73 -17.45 -4.06
CA ILE A 92 6.25 -16.35 -3.24
C ILE A 92 7.66 -16.68 -2.76
N HIS A 93 8.46 -15.66 -2.50
CA HIS A 93 9.88 -15.77 -2.18
C HIS A 93 10.18 -15.23 -0.77
N ASP A 94 11.48 -15.01 -0.48
CA ASP A 94 11.92 -14.39 0.77
C ASP A 94 11.29 -13.02 0.97
N VAL A 95 11.06 -12.67 2.23
CA VAL A 95 10.52 -11.36 2.64
C VAL A 95 11.59 -10.28 2.56
N TRP A 96 11.24 -9.11 2.05
CA TRP A 96 12.10 -7.94 2.00
C TRP A 96 11.29 -6.65 2.08
N GLY A 97 11.94 -5.49 2.09
CA GLY A 97 11.32 -4.17 2.08
C GLY A 97 11.84 -3.25 3.18
N ALA A 98 11.93 -1.97 2.86
CA ALA A 98 12.45 -0.93 3.75
C ALA A 98 11.35 -0.23 4.54
N ILE A 99 10.10 -0.25 4.06
CA ILE A 99 8.99 0.40 4.76
C ILE A 99 8.60 -0.44 5.98
N HIS A 100 8.69 0.18 7.15
CA HIS A 100 8.18 -0.33 8.42
C HIS A 100 7.79 0.84 9.31
N TYR A 101 6.99 0.58 10.32
CA TYR A 101 6.57 1.61 11.26
C TYR A 101 7.68 1.91 12.25
N GLU A 102 8.09 3.17 12.35
CA GLU A 102 9.03 3.69 13.35
C GLU A 102 8.29 4.40 14.47
N GLU A 103 7.66 5.52 14.15
CA GLU A 103 6.90 6.35 15.08
C GLU A 103 5.69 7.01 14.39
N ALA A 104 4.84 7.66 15.19
CA ALA A 104 3.67 8.36 14.69
C ALA A 104 4.02 9.45 13.68
N GLY A 105 3.18 9.59 12.65
CA GLY A 105 3.45 10.55 11.61
C GLY A 105 2.42 10.61 10.49
N LEU A 106 2.86 11.15 9.37
CA LEU A 106 2.06 11.32 8.16
C LEU A 106 2.46 10.29 7.11
N PHE A 107 1.52 9.43 6.76
CA PHE A 107 1.60 8.48 5.66
C PHE A 107 1.06 9.15 4.40
N ILE A 108 1.86 9.21 3.35
CA ILE A 108 1.50 9.83 2.06
C ILE A 108 1.48 8.73 1.01
N ALA A 109 0.29 8.41 0.52
CA ALA A 109 0.09 7.35 -0.45
C ALA A 109 -0.45 7.88 -1.78
N GLY A 110 -0.03 7.29 -2.90
CA GLY A 110 -0.62 7.51 -4.23
C GLY A 110 -1.10 6.21 -4.86
N GLY A 111 -2.41 6.07 -5.10
CA GLY A 111 -2.98 4.88 -5.70
C GLY A 111 -2.53 3.58 -5.03
N ALA A 112 -1.93 2.64 -5.80
CA ALA A 112 -1.44 1.37 -5.25
C ALA A 112 -0.33 1.51 -4.20
N GLY A 113 0.34 2.66 -4.10
CA GLY A 113 1.33 2.92 -3.05
C GLY A 113 0.77 2.95 -1.63
N VAL A 114 -0.53 2.82 -1.45
CA VAL A 114 -1.14 2.63 -0.13
C VAL A 114 -0.89 1.23 0.45
N THR A 115 -0.50 0.25 -0.38
CA THR A 115 -0.43 -1.17 0.04
C THR A 115 0.49 -1.44 1.24
N PRO A 116 1.71 -0.86 1.37
CA PRO A 116 2.52 -1.05 2.56
C PRO A 116 1.86 -0.47 3.83
N PHE A 117 1.06 0.56 3.67
CA PHE A 117 0.40 1.21 4.80
C PHE A 117 -0.84 0.45 5.28
N ILE A 118 -1.44 -0.42 4.48
CA ILE A 118 -2.60 -1.23 4.89
C ILE A 118 -2.26 -2.10 6.11
N ALA A 119 -1.21 -2.91 6.01
CA ALA A 119 -0.80 -3.78 7.12
C ALA A 119 -0.31 -2.99 8.34
N ILE A 120 0.39 -1.86 8.12
CA ILE A 120 0.82 -0.97 9.21
C ILE A 120 -0.38 -0.41 9.96
N MET A 121 -1.37 0.18 9.26
CA MET A 121 -2.57 0.75 9.89
C MET A 121 -3.42 -0.32 10.60
N ARG A 122 -3.56 -1.51 10.01
CA ARG A 122 -4.22 -2.64 10.64
C ARG A 122 -3.52 -3.06 11.94
N SER A 123 -2.18 -3.13 11.93
CA SER A 123 -1.36 -3.47 13.10
C SER A 123 -1.47 -2.42 14.19
N LEU A 124 -1.39 -1.14 13.85
CA LEU A 124 -1.54 -0.04 14.80
C LEU A 124 -2.93 -0.02 15.42
N HIS A 125 -3.98 -0.20 14.59
CA HIS A 125 -5.35 -0.26 15.06
C HIS A 125 -5.59 -1.43 16.01
N SER A 126 -5.08 -2.63 15.71
CA SER A 126 -5.22 -3.80 16.59
C SER A 126 -4.54 -3.63 17.95
N LYS A 127 -3.53 -2.75 18.01
CA LYS A 127 -2.78 -2.41 19.24
C LYS A 127 -3.29 -1.15 19.94
N ASN A 128 -4.34 -0.49 19.42
CA ASN A 128 -4.84 0.82 19.88
C ASN A 128 -3.76 1.92 19.84
N MET A 129 -2.95 1.94 18.78
CA MET A 129 -1.83 2.89 18.58
C MET A 129 -2.04 3.78 17.34
N ILE A 130 -3.29 3.98 16.92
CA ILE A 130 -3.57 4.71 15.67
C ILE A 130 -3.55 6.24 15.84
N ASP A 131 -3.86 6.75 17.02
CA ASP A 131 -4.36 8.10 17.33
C ASP A 131 -3.63 9.28 16.66
N GLU A 132 -2.30 9.26 16.59
CA GLU A 132 -1.51 10.35 16.00
C GLU A 132 -1.11 10.11 14.55
N ASN A 133 -1.44 8.92 14.03
CA ASN A 133 -1.13 8.55 12.66
C ASN A 133 -2.18 9.10 11.69
N ARG A 134 -1.74 9.62 10.56
CA ARG A 134 -2.58 10.22 9.52
C ARG A 134 -2.24 9.65 8.16
N LEU A 135 -3.25 9.42 7.34
CA LEU A 135 -3.06 8.97 5.96
C LEU A 135 -3.56 10.04 4.99
N LEU A 136 -2.63 10.66 4.27
CA LEU A 136 -2.91 11.48 3.10
C LEU A 136 -2.90 10.58 1.85
N PHE A 137 -4.08 10.36 1.27
CA PHE A 137 -4.25 9.44 0.17
C PHE A 137 -4.65 10.16 -1.13
N ALA A 138 -3.72 10.19 -2.08
CA ALA A 138 -3.90 10.82 -3.39
C ALA A 138 -4.41 9.81 -4.42
N ASN A 139 -5.52 10.14 -5.06
CA ASN A 139 -6.15 9.33 -6.09
C ASN A 139 -6.70 10.22 -7.22
N LYS A 140 -7.16 9.63 -8.34
CA LYS A 140 -7.83 10.37 -9.40
C LYS A 140 -9.26 10.71 -9.03
N THR A 141 -10.02 9.71 -8.65
CA THR A 141 -11.45 9.80 -8.30
C THR A 141 -11.77 9.00 -7.06
N THR A 142 -12.97 9.13 -6.52
CA THR A 142 -13.46 8.34 -5.39
C THR A 142 -13.48 6.84 -5.66
N LYS A 143 -13.63 6.43 -6.92
CA LYS A 143 -13.64 5.02 -7.35
C LYS A 143 -12.27 4.35 -7.23
N ASP A 144 -11.21 5.14 -7.16
CA ASP A 144 -9.83 4.68 -7.04
C ASP A 144 -9.38 4.49 -5.59
N ILE A 145 -10.18 4.92 -4.60
CA ILE A 145 -9.80 4.87 -3.19
C ILE A 145 -9.87 3.43 -2.68
N ILE A 146 -8.70 2.81 -2.56
CA ILE A 146 -8.53 1.43 -2.06
C ILE A 146 -8.94 1.37 -0.59
N LEU A 147 -9.79 0.41 -0.21
CA LEU A 147 -10.23 0.15 1.17
C LEU A 147 -10.76 1.39 1.91
N LYS A 148 -11.48 2.26 1.20
CA LYS A 148 -12.02 3.51 1.74
C LYS A 148 -12.73 3.33 3.09
N ASP A 149 -13.72 2.46 3.15
CA ASP A 149 -14.54 2.26 4.37
C ASP A 149 -13.71 1.72 5.54
N GLU A 150 -12.68 0.91 5.25
CA GLU A 150 -11.76 0.41 6.27
C GLU A 150 -10.91 1.53 6.85
N PHE A 151 -10.33 2.40 6.00
CA PHE A 151 -9.54 3.53 6.46
C PHE A 151 -10.37 4.60 7.17
N GLU A 152 -11.59 4.88 6.71
CA GLU A 152 -12.54 5.76 7.41
C GLU A 152 -12.82 5.24 8.82
N LYS A 153 -13.02 3.93 8.98
CA LYS A 153 -13.25 3.32 10.29
C LYS A 153 -12.02 3.37 11.20
N ILE A 154 -10.82 3.13 10.65
CA ILE A 154 -9.56 3.07 11.42
C ILE A 154 -9.08 4.45 11.82
N LEU A 155 -9.12 5.41 10.90
CA LEU A 155 -8.45 6.71 11.01
C LEU A 155 -9.41 7.88 11.32
N GLY A 156 -10.71 7.75 11.00
CA GLY A 156 -11.67 8.85 11.12
C GLY A 156 -11.18 10.10 10.40
N ASP A 157 -11.12 11.23 11.11
CA ASP A 157 -10.66 12.53 10.57
C ASP A 157 -9.18 12.56 10.17
N ASN A 158 -8.40 11.56 10.57
CA ASN A 158 -7.00 11.38 10.16
C ASN A 158 -6.86 10.71 8.78
N PHE A 159 -7.97 10.34 8.13
CA PHE A 159 -7.99 9.86 6.75
C PHE A 159 -8.27 11.01 5.78
N ILE A 160 -7.22 11.55 5.18
CA ILE A 160 -7.25 12.75 4.35
C ILE A 160 -7.17 12.33 2.88
N ASN A 161 -8.21 12.63 2.11
CA ASN A 161 -8.25 12.32 0.69
C ASN A 161 -8.03 13.57 -0.16
N ILE A 162 -7.22 13.41 -1.23
CA ILE A 162 -7.04 14.41 -2.28
C ILE A 162 -7.27 13.77 -3.65
N LEU A 163 -8.12 14.38 -4.47
CA LEU A 163 -8.53 13.83 -5.77
C LEU A 163 -8.14 14.79 -6.91
N SER A 164 -7.41 14.27 -7.91
CA SER A 164 -6.96 15.10 -9.04
C SER A 164 -8.07 15.39 -10.05
N ASP A 165 -8.93 14.42 -10.33
CA ASP A 165 -9.86 14.44 -11.46
C ASP A 165 -11.34 14.57 -11.04
N GLU A 166 -11.61 14.59 -9.73
CA GLU A 166 -12.97 14.68 -9.19
C GLU A 166 -13.03 15.68 -8.03
N LYS A 167 -14.10 16.49 -8.01
CA LYS A 167 -14.40 17.39 -6.88
C LYS A 167 -15.51 16.78 -6.04
N VAL A 168 -15.20 16.49 -4.79
CA VAL A 168 -16.12 15.89 -3.83
C VAL A 168 -16.12 16.73 -2.54
N ASN A 169 -17.28 16.98 -2.00
CA ASN A 169 -17.39 17.70 -0.73
C ASN A 169 -16.70 16.92 0.40
N GLY A 170 -15.88 17.60 1.19
CA GLY A 170 -15.08 17.00 2.27
C GLY A 170 -13.72 16.45 1.83
N TYR A 171 -13.42 16.40 0.53
CA TYR A 171 -12.10 16.00 0.00
C TYR A 171 -11.34 17.18 -0.59
N ALA A 172 -10.03 17.17 -0.48
CA ALA A 172 -9.18 18.11 -1.21
C ALA A 172 -9.21 17.81 -2.71
N HIS A 173 -8.98 18.83 -3.55
CA HIS A 173 -8.97 18.68 -4.99
C HIS A 173 -7.66 19.18 -5.60
N GLY A 174 -7.15 18.44 -6.58
CA GLY A 174 -5.93 18.71 -7.30
C GLY A 174 -4.78 17.80 -6.88
N PHE A 175 -3.56 18.27 -7.05
CA PHE A 175 -2.34 17.57 -6.65
C PHE A 175 -1.87 18.00 -5.27
N ILE A 176 -1.03 17.18 -4.64
CA ILE A 176 -0.34 17.53 -3.40
C ILE A 176 0.56 18.74 -3.66
N THR A 177 0.39 19.81 -2.89
CA THR A 177 1.19 21.03 -2.95
C THR A 177 1.95 21.22 -1.65
N GLU A 178 3.01 22.06 -1.66
CA GLU A 178 3.77 22.42 -0.46
C GLU A 178 2.87 23.03 0.62
N GLU A 179 1.95 23.93 0.22
CA GLU A 179 0.99 24.54 1.14
C GLU A 179 0.05 23.50 1.77
N PHE A 180 -0.38 22.51 0.97
CA PHE A 180 -1.23 21.44 1.46
C PHE A 180 -0.47 20.52 2.43
N LEU A 181 0.78 20.14 2.11
CA LEU A 181 1.63 19.35 3.00
C LEU A 181 1.89 20.05 4.34
N LYS A 182 2.20 21.36 4.31
CA LYS A 182 2.39 22.16 5.54
C LYS A 182 1.21 22.12 6.49
N LYS A 183 -0.02 22.03 5.96
CA LYS A 183 -1.24 21.88 6.79
C LYS A 183 -1.39 20.49 7.39
N GLN A 184 -0.77 19.48 6.77
CA GLN A 184 -0.88 18.08 7.22
C GLN A 184 0.23 17.68 8.18
N ILE A 185 1.40 18.28 8.12
CA ILE A 185 2.50 18.06 9.04
C ILE A 185 2.21 18.87 10.32
N LYS A 186 1.95 18.18 11.43
CA LYS A 186 1.55 18.80 12.70
C LYS A 186 2.74 19.10 13.61
N SER A 187 3.85 18.40 13.42
CA SER A 187 5.04 18.52 14.27
C SER A 187 6.32 18.34 13.44
N GLU A 188 7.38 19.03 13.85
CA GLU A 188 8.75 18.76 13.33
C GLU A 188 9.25 17.35 13.69
N ASN A 189 8.55 16.69 14.63
CA ASN A 189 8.85 15.32 15.03
C ASN A 189 8.07 14.26 14.24
N ASP A 190 7.13 14.65 13.39
CA ASP A 190 6.40 13.70 12.55
C ASP A 190 7.36 12.89 11.67
N TYR A 191 7.19 11.57 11.68
CA TYR A 191 7.76 10.72 10.63
C TYR A 191 6.91 10.84 9.37
N ILE A 192 7.57 10.83 8.22
CA ILE A 192 6.91 10.88 6.92
C ILE A 192 7.13 9.55 6.21
N TYR A 193 6.07 8.87 5.90
CA TYR A 193 6.06 7.63 5.14
C TYR A 193 5.52 7.93 3.75
N LEU A 194 6.28 7.62 2.71
CA LEU A 194 5.92 7.98 1.33
C LEU A 194 6.00 6.77 0.41
N CYS A 195 4.90 6.46 -0.27
CA CYS A 195 4.85 5.44 -1.30
C CYS A 195 3.81 5.80 -2.38
N GLY A 196 4.18 5.63 -3.64
CA GLY A 196 3.29 5.94 -4.76
C GLY A 196 4.00 5.96 -6.11
N PRO A 197 3.36 6.51 -7.14
CA PRO A 197 3.96 6.66 -8.45
C PRO A 197 5.25 7.52 -8.40
N PRO A 198 6.29 7.17 -9.16
CA PRO A 198 7.60 7.86 -9.13
C PRO A 198 7.48 9.39 -9.21
N THR A 199 6.73 9.91 -10.16
CA THR A 199 6.54 11.37 -10.32
C THR A 199 5.93 12.03 -9.07
N MET A 200 4.99 11.35 -8.38
CA MET A 200 4.43 11.87 -7.14
C MET A 200 5.48 11.85 -6.03
N MET A 201 6.22 10.75 -5.91
CA MET A 201 7.28 10.60 -4.90
C MET A 201 8.35 11.67 -5.06
N ASP A 202 8.87 11.87 -6.29
CA ASP A 202 9.88 12.89 -6.59
C ASP A 202 9.39 14.30 -6.19
N ASN A 203 8.15 14.64 -6.57
CA ASN A 203 7.58 15.95 -6.25
C ASN A 203 7.39 16.13 -4.74
N VAL A 204 6.87 15.12 -4.04
CA VAL A 204 6.68 15.20 -2.59
C VAL A 204 8.01 15.29 -1.87
N GLN A 205 9.02 14.50 -2.25
CA GLN A 205 10.36 14.57 -1.67
C GLN A 205 10.98 15.96 -1.86
N ALA A 206 10.91 16.53 -3.07
CA ALA A 206 11.41 17.87 -3.32
C ALA A 206 10.74 18.94 -2.45
N MET A 207 9.42 18.81 -2.20
CA MET A 207 8.70 19.70 -1.28
C MET A 207 9.15 19.52 0.17
N LEU A 208 9.31 18.29 0.63
CA LEU A 208 9.77 17.97 1.99
C LEU A 208 11.20 18.47 2.24
N ASP A 209 12.10 18.28 1.27
CA ASP A 209 13.47 18.80 1.33
C ASP A 209 13.47 20.33 1.45
N LYS A 210 12.66 21.03 0.66
CA LYS A 210 12.51 22.49 0.72
C LYS A 210 11.92 22.98 2.05
N MET A 211 11.08 22.17 2.66
CA MET A 211 10.48 22.43 3.98
C MET A 211 11.44 22.12 5.15
N GLY A 212 12.60 21.54 4.86
CA GLY A 212 13.60 21.18 5.88
C GLY A 212 13.28 19.91 6.67
N VAL A 213 12.41 19.04 6.15
CA VAL A 213 12.14 17.74 6.79
C VAL A 213 13.40 16.89 6.74
N GLY A 214 13.83 16.41 7.92
CA GLY A 214 15.06 15.64 8.05
C GLY A 214 14.96 14.28 7.33
N LYS A 215 16.00 13.93 6.57
CA LYS A 215 16.04 12.65 5.83
C LYS A 215 15.93 11.41 6.73
N ASN A 216 16.32 11.53 7.99
CA ASN A 216 16.20 10.48 9.00
C ASN A 216 14.75 10.23 9.47
N LYS A 217 13.82 11.10 9.08
CA LYS A 217 12.39 10.98 9.37
C LYS A 217 11.56 10.63 8.14
N LEU A 218 12.20 10.51 6.98
CA LEU A 218 11.55 10.14 5.73
C LEU A 218 11.79 8.66 5.43
N ILE A 219 10.72 7.87 5.44
CA ILE A 219 10.70 6.44 5.13
C ILE A 219 10.03 6.25 3.78
N ILE A 220 10.78 5.74 2.83
CA ILE A 220 10.35 5.52 1.45
C ILE A 220 10.68 4.11 0.99
N GLU A 221 9.91 3.61 0.05
CA GLU A 221 10.24 2.42 -0.73
C GLU A 221 11.07 2.87 -1.94
N LEU A 222 12.26 2.26 -2.10
CA LEU A 222 13.19 2.55 -3.20
C LEU A 222 12.95 1.58 -4.35
#